data_fe2bb6f9836a99ccdddd92e3831bd776
#
_entry.id   fe2bb6f9836a99ccdddd92e3831bd776
#
_cell.length_a   1.000
_cell.length_b   1.000
_cell.length_c   1.000
_cell.angle_alpha   90.00
_cell.angle_beta   90.00
_cell.angle_gamma   90.00
#
_symmetry.space_group_name_H-M   'P 1'
#
loop_
_entity.id
_entity.type
_entity.pdbx_description
1 polymer ?
#
loop_
_entity_poly.entity_id
_entity_poly.type
_entity_poly.pdbx_seq_one_letter_code
_entity_poly.pdbx_strand_id
1 'polypeptide(L)'
;MTQYVDLTKTEGCIGILPENGETIVLTGVSVNSMPLSVKQREGELYADFANKYGIHFIFDDDIPEIDFYSVPRLDIGARDNDGGFIASVSESFSLSDPICLVYISPDRNCYLLTKDATEFLSIVSDWRGRLTPYDGVTLYPNKDKAREEYEIIDFEKTEQYQTLKNMMKR
;
A
#
# COMPACT_ATOMS: atom_id res chain seq x y z
N MET A 1 16.86 8.39 -16.15
CA MET A 1 15.64 7.76 -16.69
C MET A 1 14.86 7.13 -15.54
N THR A 2 13.55 7.23 -15.55
CA THR A 2 12.69 6.65 -14.52
C THR A 2 12.18 5.30 -14.98
N GLN A 3 12.34 4.29 -14.13
CA GLN A 3 11.79 2.94 -14.36
C GLN A 3 10.62 2.70 -13.42
N TYR A 4 9.54 2.14 -13.94
CA TYR A 4 8.36 1.75 -13.17
C TYR A 4 8.36 0.24 -13.01
N VAL A 5 8.38 -0.24 -11.77
CA VAL A 5 8.58 -1.67 -11.47
C VAL A 5 7.49 -2.17 -10.55
N ASP A 6 6.86 -3.27 -10.92
CA ASP A 6 5.85 -3.94 -10.10
C ASP A 6 6.50 -5.09 -9.31
N LEU A 7 6.48 -4.97 -7.99
CA LEU A 7 6.95 -6.00 -7.05
C LEU A 7 5.82 -6.72 -6.33
N THR A 8 4.56 -6.43 -6.63
CA THR A 8 3.42 -6.89 -5.83
C THR A 8 3.28 -8.42 -5.80
N LYS A 9 3.78 -9.12 -6.82
CA LYS A 9 3.77 -10.58 -6.89
C LYS A 9 5.11 -11.21 -6.52
N THR A 10 6.07 -10.42 -6.06
CA THR A 10 7.39 -10.90 -5.68
C THR A 10 7.36 -11.40 -4.24
N GLU A 11 7.80 -12.62 -4.02
CA GLU A 11 7.92 -13.19 -2.67
C GLU A 11 9.15 -12.66 -1.97
N GLY A 12 8.97 -12.24 -0.71
CA GLY A 12 10.05 -11.80 0.16
C GLY A 12 10.45 -10.34 -0.04
N CYS A 13 11.32 -9.86 0.82
CA CYS A 13 11.88 -8.51 0.75
C CYS A 13 13.09 -8.51 -0.17
N ILE A 14 12.87 -8.12 -1.43
CA ILE A 14 13.95 -7.99 -2.41
C ILE A 14 14.20 -6.50 -2.63
N GLY A 15 15.40 -6.05 -2.28
CA GLY A 15 15.82 -4.69 -2.58
C GLY A 15 16.23 -4.56 -4.04
N ILE A 16 15.68 -3.57 -4.72
CA ILE A 16 16.12 -3.20 -6.05
C ILE A 16 17.04 -2.00 -5.92
N LEU A 17 18.25 -2.14 -6.44
CA LEU A 17 19.19 -1.03 -6.50
C LEU A 17 19.16 -0.42 -7.91
N PRO A 18 18.89 0.89 -8.03
CA PRO A 18 18.94 1.54 -9.34
C PRO A 18 20.38 1.57 -9.86
N GLU A 19 20.52 1.42 -11.17
CA GLU A 19 21.79 1.69 -11.82
C GLU A 19 22.05 3.20 -11.85
N ASN A 20 23.29 3.58 -12.10
CA ASN A 20 23.72 4.99 -12.07
C ASN A 20 22.81 5.90 -12.91
N GLY A 21 22.23 6.91 -12.26
CA GLY A 21 21.37 7.88 -12.91
C GLY A 21 19.91 7.46 -13.13
N GLU A 22 19.53 6.26 -12.67
CA GLU A 22 18.17 5.77 -12.80
C GLU A 22 17.38 5.98 -11.52
N THR A 23 16.11 6.33 -11.68
CA THR A 23 15.13 6.41 -10.59
C THR A 23 14.15 5.24 -10.75
N ILE A 24 13.92 4.51 -9.67
CA ILE A 24 12.96 3.42 -9.66
C ILE A 24 11.72 3.85 -8.90
N VAL A 25 10.56 3.76 -9.56
CA VAL A 25 9.25 3.99 -8.94
C VAL A 25 8.53 2.63 -8.87
N LEU A 26 8.21 2.20 -7.67
CA LEU A 26 7.43 0.98 -7.46
C LEU A 26 5.97 1.27 -7.79
N THR A 27 5.27 0.30 -8.36
CA THR A 27 3.87 0.42 -8.76
C THR A 27 3.05 -0.74 -8.23
N GLY A 28 1.73 -0.58 -8.27
CA GLY A 28 0.80 -1.62 -7.89
C GLY A 28 0.22 -1.42 -6.49
N VAL A 29 -0.61 -2.37 -6.07
CA VAL A 29 -1.28 -2.33 -4.78
C VAL A 29 -1.06 -3.66 -4.08
N SER A 30 -0.66 -3.60 -2.82
CA SER A 30 -0.59 -4.75 -1.93
C SER A 30 -1.46 -4.49 -0.69
N VAL A 31 -1.75 -5.55 0.04
CA VAL A 31 -2.49 -5.49 1.31
C VAL A 31 -1.57 -5.98 2.42
N ASN A 32 -1.43 -5.16 3.45
CA ASN A 32 -0.68 -5.51 4.65
C ASN A 32 -1.67 -6.01 5.69
N SER A 33 -1.70 -7.32 5.91
CA SER A 33 -2.58 -7.94 6.89
C SER A 33 -1.80 -8.36 8.13
N MET A 34 -2.46 -8.28 9.28
CA MET A 34 -1.87 -8.71 10.55
C MET A 34 -2.16 -10.18 10.81
N PRO A 35 -1.22 -10.92 11.45
CA PRO A 35 -1.44 -12.31 11.81
C PRO A 35 -2.64 -12.50 12.74
N LEU A 36 -3.29 -13.68 12.67
CA LEU A 36 -4.40 -14.02 13.54
C LEU A 36 -3.99 -14.07 15.01
N SER A 37 -2.72 -14.33 15.32
CA SER A 37 -2.20 -14.27 16.69
C SER A 37 -2.34 -12.87 17.30
N VAL A 38 -2.19 -11.81 16.50
CA VAL A 38 -2.43 -10.42 16.94
C VAL A 38 -3.91 -10.21 17.23
N LYS A 39 -4.79 -10.72 16.37
CA LYS A 39 -6.24 -10.63 16.57
C LYS A 39 -6.69 -11.33 17.84
N GLN A 40 -6.13 -12.50 18.13
CA GLN A 40 -6.44 -13.25 19.36
C GLN A 40 -5.99 -12.50 20.60
N ARG A 41 -4.84 -11.84 20.55
CA ARG A 41 -4.25 -11.16 21.70
C ARG A 41 -4.81 -9.75 21.91
N GLU A 42 -5.05 -9.01 20.82
CA GLU A 42 -5.37 -7.59 20.85
C GLU A 42 -6.64 -7.21 20.09
N GLY A 43 -7.45 -8.20 19.71
CA GLY A 43 -8.63 -7.98 18.85
C GLY A 43 -9.63 -6.98 19.43
N GLU A 44 -9.79 -6.92 20.77
CA GLU A 44 -10.69 -5.97 21.41
C GLU A 44 -10.23 -4.53 21.22
N LEU A 45 -8.92 -4.28 21.27
CA LEU A 45 -8.36 -2.94 21.04
C LEU A 45 -8.66 -2.47 19.62
N TYR A 46 -8.50 -3.35 18.63
CA TYR A 46 -8.79 -3.02 17.23
C TYR A 46 -10.28 -2.85 16.97
N ALA A 47 -11.12 -3.65 17.62
CA ALA A 47 -12.57 -3.51 17.52
C ALA A 47 -13.05 -2.18 18.13
N ASP A 48 -12.52 -1.79 19.29
CA ASP A 48 -12.82 -0.52 19.92
C ASP A 48 -12.38 0.66 19.05
N PHE A 49 -11.19 0.55 18.45
CA PHE A 49 -10.68 1.55 17.52
C PHE A 49 -11.59 1.69 16.29
N ALA A 50 -12.04 0.57 15.72
CA ALA A 50 -12.95 0.57 14.59
C ALA A 50 -14.31 1.18 14.93
N ASN A 51 -14.86 0.85 16.11
CA ASN A 51 -16.11 1.44 16.57
C ASN A 51 -16.00 2.96 16.78
N LYS A 52 -14.85 3.42 17.25
CA LYS A 52 -14.64 4.82 17.56
C LYS A 52 -14.35 5.67 16.32
N TYR A 53 -13.56 5.15 15.38
CA TYR A 53 -13.04 5.93 14.25
C TYR A 53 -13.51 5.44 12.88
N GLY A 54 -14.19 4.29 12.81
CA GLY A 54 -14.60 3.72 11.53
C GLY A 54 -13.46 3.17 10.70
N ILE A 55 -12.34 2.84 11.32
CA ILE A 55 -11.15 2.31 10.68
C ILE A 55 -10.91 0.89 11.14
N HIS A 56 -10.91 -0.05 10.20
CA HIS A 56 -10.70 -1.47 10.45
C HIS A 56 -9.34 -1.87 9.90
N PHE A 57 -8.40 -2.19 10.79
CA PHE A 57 -7.12 -2.78 10.36
C PHE A 57 -7.37 -4.19 9.84
N ILE A 58 -6.59 -4.60 8.85
CA ILE A 58 -6.83 -5.84 8.11
C ILE A 58 -6.08 -6.99 8.78
N PHE A 59 -6.80 -8.11 9.00
CA PHE A 59 -6.22 -9.35 9.51
C PHE A 59 -6.22 -10.43 8.42
N ASP A 60 -5.40 -11.46 8.61
CA ASP A 60 -5.20 -12.52 7.61
C ASP A 60 -6.47 -13.30 7.25
N ASP A 61 -7.49 -13.28 8.13
CA ASP A 61 -8.77 -13.97 7.88
C ASP A 61 -9.79 -13.13 7.11
N ASP A 62 -9.47 -11.88 6.78
CA ASP A 62 -10.44 -10.97 6.13
C ASP A 62 -9.72 -9.97 5.21
N ILE A 63 -8.94 -10.51 4.27
CA ILE A 63 -8.20 -9.71 3.30
C ILE A 63 -9.15 -9.27 2.18
N PRO A 64 -9.32 -7.95 1.97
CA PRO A 64 -10.21 -7.46 0.91
C PRO A 64 -9.65 -7.71 -0.49
N GLU A 65 -10.56 -7.83 -1.46
CA GLU A 65 -10.18 -7.81 -2.86
C GLU A 65 -9.91 -6.37 -3.29
N ILE A 66 -8.86 -6.18 -4.09
CA ILE A 66 -8.47 -4.87 -4.59
C ILE A 66 -8.85 -4.78 -6.07
N ASP A 67 -9.63 -3.78 -6.41
CA ASP A 67 -10.19 -3.57 -7.75
C ASP A 67 -9.54 -2.40 -8.50
N PHE A 68 -8.36 -1.98 -8.09
CA PHE A 68 -7.64 -0.86 -8.72
C PHE A 68 -6.13 -1.08 -8.70
N TYR A 69 -5.42 -0.31 -9.51
CA TYR A 69 -3.97 -0.33 -9.64
C TYR A 69 -3.42 1.08 -9.41
N SER A 70 -2.28 1.21 -8.77
CA SER A 70 -1.73 2.53 -8.45
C SER A 70 -0.32 2.74 -8.99
N VAL A 71 -0.01 3.99 -9.29
CA VAL A 71 1.33 4.49 -9.58
C VAL A 71 1.49 5.80 -8.81
N PRO A 72 2.42 5.90 -7.87
CA PRO A 72 3.30 4.88 -7.30
C PRO A 72 2.57 3.85 -6.45
N ARG A 73 3.33 2.88 -5.93
CA ARG A 73 2.79 1.76 -5.15
C ARG A 73 2.10 2.21 -3.87
N LEU A 74 0.99 1.52 -3.58
CA LEU A 74 0.28 1.63 -2.30
C LEU A 74 0.30 0.29 -1.57
N ASP A 75 0.51 0.34 -0.27
CA ASP A 75 0.31 -0.80 0.62
C ASP A 75 -0.86 -0.50 1.56
N ILE A 76 -1.93 -1.25 1.43
CA ILE A 76 -3.18 -1.02 2.16
C ILE A 76 -3.09 -1.66 3.54
N GLY A 77 -3.30 -0.86 4.59
CA GLY A 77 -3.27 -1.34 5.97
C GLY A 77 -4.61 -1.35 6.69
N ALA A 78 -5.60 -0.62 6.17
CA ALA A 78 -6.91 -0.53 6.81
C ALA A 78 -8.01 -0.23 5.79
N ARG A 79 -9.24 -0.47 6.20
CA ARG A 79 -10.44 -0.12 5.43
C ARG A 79 -11.44 0.60 6.31
N ASP A 80 -12.36 1.33 5.68
CA ASP A 80 -13.46 1.94 6.40
C ASP A 80 -14.77 1.12 6.28
N ASN A 81 -15.88 1.67 6.76
CA ASN A 81 -17.18 0.99 6.71
C ASN A 81 -17.86 1.07 5.34
N ASP A 82 -17.35 1.89 4.43
CA ASP A 82 -18.02 2.25 3.18
C ASP A 82 -17.34 1.68 1.93
N GLY A 83 -16.27 0.92 2.10
CA GLY A 83 -15.50 0.34 1.00
C GLY A 83 -14.29 1.16 0.58
N GLY A 84 -13.90 2.14 1.39
CA GLY A 84 -12.65 2.88 1.21
C GLY A 84 -11.48 2.20 1.91
N PHE A 85 -10.26 2.68 1.62
CA PHE A 85 -9.03 2.11 2.16
C PHE A 85 -8.09 3.20 2.67
N ILE A 86 -7.32 2.86 3.69
CA ILE A 86 -6.17 3.66 4.13
C ILE A 86 -4.90 2.90 3.75
N ALA A 87 -4.01 3.57 3.05
CA ALA A 87 -2.80 2.99 2.52
C ALA A 87 -1.60 3.91 2.74
N SER A 88 -0.41 3.32 2.78
CA SER A 88 0.82 4.08 2.71
C SER A 88 1.34 4.13 1.27
N VAL A 89 1.93 5.26 0.89
CA VAL A 89 2.64 5.41 -0.39
C VAL A 89 4.05 4.88 -0.18
N SER A 90 4.16 3.55 -0.10
CA SER A 90 5.41 2.87 0.23
C SER A 90 5.31 1.38 -0.08
N GLU A 91 6.41 0.64 0.13
CA GLU A 91 6.43 -0.81 -0.01
C GLU A 91 5.67 -1.53 1.10
N SER A 92 5.62 -0.94 2.30
CA SER A 92 5.01 -1.57 3.46
C SER A 92 4.29 -0.55 4.32
N PHE A 93 3.03 -0.84 4.62
CA PHE A 93 2.23 -0.01 5.52
C PHE A 93 2.87 0.03 6.91
N SER A 94 3.09 1.23 7.42
CA SER A 94 3.66 1.43 8.74
C SER A 94 3.15 2.74 9.33
N LEU A 95 2.80 2.71 10.63
CA LEU A 95 2.47 3.91 11.39
C LEU A 95 3.66 4.39 12.23
N SER A 96 4.78 3.71 12.14
CA SER A 96 6.01 4.02 12.89
C SER A 96 7.06 4.76 12.07
N ASP A 97 6.85 4.92 10.78
CA ASP A 97 7.77 5.55 9.86
C ASP A 97 7.18 6.85 9.31
N PRO A 98 8.04 7.83 8.94
CA PRO A 98 7.58 9.12 8.40
C PRO A 98 7.18 9.00 6.93
N ILE A 99 6.19 8.17 6.64
CA ILE A 99 5.67 7.90 5.30
C ILE A 99 4.30 8.54 5.10
N CYS A 100 3.96 8.84 3.86
CA CYS A 100 2.68 9.43 3.49
C CYS A 100 1.56 8.41 3.58
N LEU A 101 0.46 8.76 4.24
CA LEU A 101 -0.78 7.99 4.26
C LEU A 101 -1.83 8.66 3.41
N VAL A 102 -2.54 7.86 2.62
CA VAL A 102 -3.63 8.32 1.78
C VAL A 102 -4.90 7.54 2.08
N TYR A 103 -6.03 8.16 1.79
CA TYR A 103 -7.34 7.51 1.81
C TYR A 103 -7.84 7.34 0.39
N ILE A 104 -8.23 6.12 0.05
CA ILE A 104 -8.85 5.80 -1.23
C ILE A 104 -10.34 5.65 -1.00
N SER A 105 -11.14 6.57 -1.56
CA SER A 105 -12.59 6.55 -1.37
C SER A 105 -13.24 5.36 -2.09
N PRO A 106 -14.51 5.02 -1.75
CA PRO A 106 -15.25 4.00 -2.50
C PRO A 106 -15.33 4.28 -3.99
N ASP A 107 -15.34 5.56 -4.40
CA ASP A 107 -15.33 5.99 -5.80
C ASP A 107 -13.93 5.98 -6.42
N ARG A 108 -12.94 5.51 -5.68
CA ARG A 108 -11.53 5.41 -6.10
C ARG A 108 -10.89 6.77 -6.42
N ASN A 109 -11.18 7.75 -5.58
CA ASN A 109 -10.45 9.01 -5.53
C ASN A 109 -9.42 8.96 -4.39
N CYS A 110 -8.28 9.59 -4.60
CA CYS A 110 -7.17 9.59 -3.64
C CYS A 110 -7.12 10.90 -2.86
N TYR A 111 -7.07 10.79 -1.55
CA TYR A 111 -6.99 11.94 -0.64
C TYR A 111 -5.78 11.78 0.28
N LEU A 112 -5.11 12.89 0.56
CA LEU A 112 -4.05 12.92 1.55
C LEU A 112 -4.66 12.87 2.96
N LEU A 113 -4.22 11.90 3.76
CA LEU A 113 -4.58 11.80 5.18
C LEU A 113 -3.53 12.48 6.04
N THR A 114 -2.26 12.12 5.86
CA THR A 114 -1.12 12.78 6.49
C THR A 114 0.14 12.55 5.67
N LYS A 115 1.05 13.52 5.70
CA LYS A 115 2.38 13.37 5.08
C LYS A 115 3.32 12.52 5.94
N ASP A 116 2.99 12.33 7.21
CA ASP A 116 3.82 11.62 8.19
C ASP A 116 2.94 10.68 9.00
N ALA A 117 3.05 9.38 8.73
CA ALA A 117 2.25 8.34 9.37
C ALA A 117 2.47 8.28 10.90
N THR A 118 3.61 8.76 11.40
CA THR A 118 3.85 8.80 12.85
C THR A 118 2.89 9.72 13.59
N GLU A 119 2.24 10.64 12.88
CA GLU A 119 1.24 11.56 13.44
C GLU A 119 -0.19 10.97 13.42
N PHE A 120 -0.39 9.80 12.84
CA PHE A 120 -1.71 9.23 12.60
C PHE A 120 -2.56 9.16 13.85
N LEU A 121 -2.04 8.62 14.93
CA LEU A 121 -2.80 8.46 16.18
C LEU A 121 -3.19 9.80 16.81
N SER A 122 -2.42 10.85 16.58
CA SER A 122 -2.74 12.20 17.09
C SER A 122 -3.83 12.90 16.28
N ILE A 123 -4.05 12.51 15.03
CA ILE A 123 -5.03 13.16 14.13
C ILE A 123 -6.26 12.29 13.86
N VAL A 124 -6.29 11.05 14.32
CA VAL A 124 -7.33 10.09 13.93
C VAL A 124 -8.72 10.47 14.39
N SER A 125 -8.85 11.26 15.46
CA SER A 125 -10.15 11.67 15.98
C SER A 125 -11.01 12.49 14.98
N ASP A 126 -10.36 13.19 14.05
CA ASP A 126 -11.03 13.99 13.01
C ASP A 126 -10.49 13.70 11.62
N TRP A 127 -10.04 12.46 11.39
CA TRP A 127 -9.31 12.10 10.16
C TRP A 127 -10.10 12.39 8.87
N ARG A 128 -11.42 12.18 8.87
CA ARG A 128 -12.23 12.46 7.68
C ARG A 128 -12.26 13.95 7.33
N GLY A 129 -12.28 14.81 8.32
CA GLY A 129 -12.27 16.26 8.12
C GLY A 129 -10.93 16.81 7.65
N ARG A 130 -9.87 16.00 7.75
CA ARG A 130 -8.52 16.39 7.34
C ARG A 130 -8.19 16.01 5.90
N LEU A 131 -9.04 15.21 5.26
CA LEU A 131 -8.76 14.70 3.92
C LEU A 131 -8.75 15.84 2.90
N THR A 132 -7.70 15.90 2.10
CA THR A 132 -7.56 16.84 0.98
C THR A 132 -7.23 16.07 -0.30
N PRO A 133 -7.69 16.51 -1.47
CA PRO A 133 -7.35 15.86 -2.73
C PRO A 133 -5.84 15.70 -2.87
N TYR A 134 -5.40 14.53 -3.33
CA TYR A 134 -3.99 14.21 -3.47
C TYR A 134 -3.69 13.70 -4.88
N ASP A 135 -2.81 14.38 -5.57
CA ASP A 135 -2.44 14.07 -6.95
C ASP A 135 -1.11 13.32 -7.08
N GLY A 136 -0.46 13.01 -5.96
CA GLY A 136 0.81 12.26 -5.95
C GLY A 136 0.66 10.78 -6.25
N VAL A 137 -0.57 10.27 -6.34
CA VAL A 137 -0.88 8.89 -6.69
C VAL A 137 -1.94 8.90 -7.79
N THR A 138 -1.71 8.14 -8.85
CA THR A 138 -2.71 7.93 -9.90
C THR A 138 -3.31 6.54 -9.77
N LEU A 139 -4.63 6.46 -9.78
CA LEU A 139 -5.38 5.20 -9.68
C LEU A 139 -5.94 4.81 -11.04
N TYR A 140 -5.82 3.52 -11.36
CA TYR A 140 -6.31 2.93 -12.60
C TYR A 140 -7.26 1.78 -12.28
N PRO A 141 -8.24 1.48 -13.15
CA PRO A 141 -9.13 0.34 -12.93
C PRO A 141 -8.38 -1.00 -12.86
N ASN A 142 -7.24 -1.10 -13.56
CA ASN A 142 -6.40 -2.29 -13.60
C ASN A 142 -5.00 -1.95 -14.11
N LYS A 143 -4.12 -2.94 -14.07
CA LYS A 143 -2.72 -2.79 -14.51
C LYS A 143 -2.59 -2.51 -16.02
N ASP A 144 -3.46 -3.09 -16.83
CA ASP A 144 -3.42 -2.88 -18.28
C ASP A 144 -3.69 -1.42 -18.63
N LYS A 145 -4.58 -0.75 -17.90
CA LYS A 145 -4.83 0.67 -18.06
C LYS A 145 -3.62 1.51 -17.66
N ALA A 146 -2.94 1.14 -16.59
CA ALA A 146 -1.71 1.81 -16.18
C ALA A 146 -0.61 1.66 -17.24
N ARG A 147 -0.53 0.51 -17.88
CA ARG A 147 0.45 0.25 -18.96
C ARG A 147 0.24 1.10 -20.20
N GLU A 148 -0.95 1.66 -20.40
CA GLU A 148 -1.19 2.59 -21.50
C GLU A 148 -0.41 3.90 -21.31
N GLU A 149 -0.10 4.26 -20.05
CA GLU A 149 0.63 5.50 -19.72
C GLU A 149 2.07 5.26 -19.26
N TYR A 150 2.36 4.08 -18.69
CA TYR A 150 3.67 3.75 -18.12
C TYR A 150 4.16 2.41 -18.64
N GLU A 151 5.44 2.33 -18.94
CA GLU A 151 6.11 1.04 -19.19
C GLU A 151 6.42 0.39 -17.84
N ILE A 152 5.62 -0.59 -17.45
CA ILE A 152 5.71 -1.25 -16.14
C ILE A 152 6.44 -2.58 -16.29
N ILE A 153 7.52 -2.73 -15.53
CA ILE A 153 8.35 -3.94 -15.52
C ILE A 153 7.83 -4.87 -14.41
N ASP A 154 7.44 -6.09 -14.77
CA ASP A 154 7.15 -7.14 -13.79
C ASP A 154 8.46 -7.73 -13.29
N PHE A 155 8.85 -7.38 -12.06
CA PHE A 155 10.14 -7.79 -11.52
C PHE A 155 10.31 -9.31 -11.47
N GLU A 156 9.24 -10.04 -11.15
CA GLU A 156 9.25 -11.51 -11.11
C GLU A 156 9.63 -12.17 -12.45
N LYS A 157 9.47 -11.44 -13.57
CA LYS A 157 9.81 -11.93 -14.92
C LYS A 157 11.21 -11.51 -15.37
N THR A 158 11.94 -10.78 -14.55
CA THR A 158 13.29 -10.32 -14.87
C THR A 158 14.32 -11.39 -14.56
N GLU A 159 15.46 -11.32 -15.26
CA GLU A 159 16.61 -12.19 -15.00
C GLU A 159 17.17 -11.98 -13.59
N GLN A 160 17.14 -10.74 -13.11
CA GLN A 160 17.59 -10.41 -11.76
C GLN A 160 16.80 -11.17 -10.69
N TYR A 161 15.48 -11.24 -10.83
CA TYR A 161 14.64 -11.99 -9.92
C TYR A 161 14.92 -13.48 -9.97
N GLN A 162 15.08 -14.05 -11.17
CA GLN A 162 15.39 -15.47 -11.34
C GLN A 162 16.74 -15.81 -10.71
N THR A 163 17.73 -14.96 -10.86
CA THR A 163 19.04 -15.13 -10.25
C THR A 163 18.94 -15.12 -8.71
N LEU A 164 18.25 -14.14 -8.15
CA LEU A 164 18.05 -14.04 -6.69
C LEU A 164 17.29 -15.26 -6.15
N LYS A 165 16.23 -15.66 -6.83
CA LYS A 165 15.44 -16.84 -6.44
C LYS A 165 16.28 -18.10 -6.43
N ASN A 166 17.15 -18.29 -7.41
CA ASN A 166 18.05 -19.44 -7.47
C ASN A 166 19.09 -19.42 -6.36
N MET A 167 19.60 -18.23 -6.00
CA MET A 167 20.52 -18.07 -4.87
C MET A 167 19.87 -18.40 -3.53
N MET A 168 18.60 -18.05 -3.36
CA MET A 168 17.85 -18.31 -2.13
C MET A 168 17.49 -19.78 -1.93
N LYS A 169 17.50 -20.59 -2.99
CA LYS A 169 17.20 -22.02 -2.93
C LYS A 169 18.40 -22.90 -2.51
N ARG A 170 19.58 -22.31 -2.33
CA ARG A 170 20.79 -23.05 -1.94
C ARG A 170 20.98 -23.11 -0.43
#